data_49a8cfacf4cef646d8dd80a41a4fe1d9
#
_entry.id   49a8cfacf4cef646d8dd80a41a4fe1d9
#
_cell.length_a   1.000
_cell.length_b   1.000
_cell.length_c   1.000
_cell.angle_alpha   90.00
_cell.angle_beta   90.00
_cell.angle_gamma   90.00
#
_symmetry.space_group_name_H-M   'P 1'
#
loop_
_entity.id
_entity.type
_entity.pdbx_description
1 polymer ?
#
loop_
_entity_poly.entity_id
_entity_poly.type
_entity_poly.pdbx_seq_one_letter_code
_entity_poly.pdbx_strand_id
1 'polypeptide(L)' 'MKDRHVVTDAIVLTVRDAAHADRVVTLFSRQFGKVQAIAYNSRLAKSRLGGCLQPFSVVCVSLSAEPN' A
#
# COMPACT_ATOMS: atom_id res chain seq x y z
N MET A 1 -3.85 6.81 -21.56
CA MET A 1 -2.79 6.89 -20.55
C MET A 1 -2.54 5.52 -19.95
N LYS A 2 -1.32 5.17 -19.83
CA LYS A 2 -0.96 3.86 -19.29
C LYS A 2 -0.71 3.97 -17.81
N ASP A 3 -1.17 2.98 -17.09
CA ASP A 3 -0.84 2.86 -15.69
C ASP A 3 0.65 2.56 -15.54
N ARG A 4 1.22 3.12 -14.50
CA ARG A 4 2.61 2.85 -14.17
C ARG A 4 2.66 1.99 -12.93
N HIS A 5 3.37 0.89 -13.05
CA HIS A 5 3.56 -0.02 -11.95
C HIS A 5 5.04 -0.07 -11.60
N VAL A 6 5.32 0.13 -10.33
CA VAL A 6 6.69 0.05 -9.82
C VAL A 6 6.71 -0.91 -8.66
N VAL A 7 7.62 -1.86 -8.69
CA VAL A 7 7.82 -2.79 -7.60
C VAL A 7 8.97 -2.26 -6.74
N THR A 8 8.73 -2.13 -5.45
CA THR A 8 9.74 -1.63 -4.52
C THR A 8 9.59 -2.28 -3.17
N ASP A 9 10.70 -2.41 -2.47
CA ASP A 9 10.67 -2.78 -1.06
C ASP A 9 10.26 -1.57 -0.24
N ALA A 10 9.51 -1.81 0.81
CA ALA A 10 9.05 -0.74 1.67
C ALA A 10 8.83 -1.23 3.09
N ILE A 11 8.91 -0.30 4.02
CA ILE A 11 8.54 -0.54 5.40
C ILE A 11 7.20 0.13 5.65
N VAL A 12 6.26 -0.60 6.21
CA VAL A 12 4.95 -0.05 6.55
C VAL A 12 5.11 0.80 7.80
N LEU A 13 4.78 2.07 7.70
CA LEU A 13 4.86 3.00 8.84
C LEU A 13 3.54 3.10 9.57
N THR A 14 2.46 3.36 8.87
CA THR A 14 1.13 3.45 9.46
C THR A 14 0.10 2.80 8.56
N VAL A 15 -0.96 2.31 9.17
CA VAL A 15 -2.11 1.76 8.45
C VAL A 15 -3.36 2.33 9.09
N ARG A 16 -4.24 2.90 8.28
CA ARG A 16 -5.50 3.45 8.75
C ARG A 16 -6.64 2.94 7.89
N ASP A 17 -7.79 2.72 8.51
CA ASP A 17 -8.99 2.36 7.77
C ASP A 17 -9.45 3.55 6.94
N ALA A 18 -9.91 3.26 5.75
CA ALA A 18 -10.48 4.24 4.84
C ALA A 18 -11.91 3.84 4.50
N ALA A 19 -12.54 4.60 3.61
CA ALA A 19 -13.90 4.31 3.18
C ALA A 19 -13.99 2.92 2.57
N HIS A 20 -15.17 2.34 2.66
CA HIS A 20 -15.46 0.98 2.15
C HIS A 20 -14.58 -0.05 2.87
N ALA A 21 -13.92 -0.90 2.16
CA ALA A 21 -13.07 -1.93 2.75
C ALA A 21 -11.59 -1.65 2.54
N ASP A 22 -11.26 -0.37 2.35
CA ASP A 22 -9.90 0.03 1.98
C ASP A 22 -9.11 0.50 3.20
N ARG A 23 -7.80 0.60 3.03
CA ARG A 23 -6.91 1.18 4.03
C ARG A 23 -5.97 2.17 3.37
N VAL A 24 -5.63 3.22 4.10
CA VAL A 24 -4.57 4.15 3.70
C VAL A 24 -3.31 3.72 4.40
N VAL A 25 -2.27 3.45 3.63
CA VAL A 25 -1.01 2.94 4.13
C VAL A 25 0.08 3.96 3.86
N THR A 26 0.83 4.31 4.87
CA THR A 26 2.02 5.14 4.72
C THR A 26 3.22 4.21 4.72
N LEU A 27 4.00 4.29 3.66
CA LEU A 27 5.16 3.43 3.43
C LEU A 27 6.41 4.27 3.35
N PHE A 28 7.52 3.71 3.81
CA PHE A 28 8.83 4.26 3.48
C PHE A 28 9.48 3.32 2.46
N SER A 29 9.46 3.74 1.21
CA SER A 29 9.91 2.90 0.11
C SER A 29 11.37 3.13 -0.20
N ARG A 30 12.01 2.09 -0.75
CA ARG A 30 13.41 2.17 -1.12
C ARG A 30 13.65 3.19 -2.22
N GLN A 31 12.76 3.24 -3.20
CA GLN A 31 12.97 4.09 -4.38
C GLN A 31 12.40 5.50 -4.23
N PHE A 32 11.32 5.65 -3.50
CA PHE A 32 10.56 6.90 -3.50
C PHE A 32 10.49 7.57 -2.14
N GLY A 33 11.11 7.00 -1.13
CA GLY A 33 11.00 7.50 0.21
C GLY A 33 9.59 7.31 0.78
N LYS A 34 9.10 8.30 1.50
CA LYS A 34 7.79 8.21 2.14
C LYS A 34 6.68 8.36 1.10
N VAL A 35 5.82 7.37 1.03
CA VAL A 35 4.71 7.31 0.08
C VAL A 35 3.43 6.96 0.83
N GLN A 36 2.33 7.60 0.44
CA GLN A 36 1.01 7.25 0.95
C GLN A 36 0.24 6.56 -0.18
N ALA A 37 -0.31 5.40 0.12
CA ALA A 37 -0.99 4.59 -0.88
C ALA A 37 -2.32 4.07 -0.34
N ILE A 38 -3.22 3.73 -1.25
CA ILE A 38 -4.49 3.11 -0.88
C ILE A 38 -4.40 1.63 -1.20
N ALA A 39 -4.65 0.81 -0.18
CA ALA A 39 -4.73 -0.64 -0.33
C ALA A 39 -6.22 -1.00 -0.45
N TYR A 40 -6.67 -1.20 -1.67
CA TYR A 40 -8.07 -1.45 -1.95
C TYR A 40 -8.50 -2.82 -1.43
N ASN A 41 -9.67 -2.86 -0.81
CA ASN A 41 -10.30 -4.09 -0.31
C ASN A 41 -9.45 -4.84 0.72
N SER A 42 -8.47 -4.18 1.33
CA SER A 42 -7.54 -4.85 2.25
C SER A 42 -8.18 -5.22 3.58
N ARG A 43 -9.35 -4.65 3.89
CA ARG A 43 -10.08 -4.97 5.13
C ARG A 43 -11.00 -6.16 4.97
N LEU A 44 -11.20 -6.65 3.75
CA LEU A 44 -12.06 -7.82 3.55
C LEU A 44 -11.39 -9.07 4.09
N ALA A 45 -12.19 -9.96 4.67
CA ALA A 45 -11.67 -11.19 5.25
C ALA A 45 -10.92 -12.06 4.22
N LYS A 46 -11.30 -11.95 2.96
CA LYS A 46 -10.68 -12.72 1.89
C LYS A 46 -9.37 -12.11 1.38
N SER A 47 -9.06 -10.89 1.79
CA SER A 47 -7.90 -10.20 1.25
C SER A 47 -6.62 -10.73 1.88
N ARG A 48 -5.64 -11.05 1.03
CA ARG A 48 -4.32 -11.41 1.50
C ARG A 48 -3.52 -10.20 1.96
N LEU A 49 -3.88 -9.02 1.46
CA LEU A 49 -3.17 -7.79 1.79
C LEU A 49 -3.30 -7.44 3.26
N GLY A 50 -4.47 -7.73 3.86
CA GLY A 50 -4.71 -7.37 5.25
C GLY A 50 -3.70 -7.95 6.23
N GLY A 51 -3.23 -9.17 5.97
CA GLY A 51 -2.26 -9.82 6.85
C GLY A 51 -0.85 -9.27 6.72
N CYS A 52 -0.54 -8.61 5.60
CA CYS A 52 0.80 -8.07 5.35
C CYS A 52 0.95 -6.61 5.76
N LEU A 53 -0.17 -5.90 5.92
CA LEU A 53 -0.14 -4.46 6.16
C LEU A 53 -0.13 -4.16 7.66
N GLN A 54 0.97 -4.46 8.29
CA GLN A 54 1.14 -4.17 9.71
C GLN A 54 2.31 -3.21 9.92
N PRO A 55 2.22 -2.30 10.90
CA PRO A 55 3.30 -1.35 11.16
C PRO A 55 4.64 -2.05 11.33
N PHE A 56 5.66 -1.46 10.75
CA PHE A 56 7.04 -1.92 10.80
C PHE A 56 7.31 -3.22 10.04
N SER A 57 6.34 -3.73 9.30
CA SER A 57 6.58 -4.86 8.40
C SER A 57 7.36 -4.39 7.18
N VAL A 58 8.28 -5.24 6.73
CA VAL A 58 8.98 -5.02 5.46
C VAL A 58 8.26 -5.80 4.39
N VAL A 59 7.85 -5.11 3.34
CA VAL A 59 7.05 -5.71 2.28
C VAL A 59 7.62 -5.34 0.91
N CYS A 60 7.36 -6.19 -0.05
CA CYS A 60 7.62 -5.87 -1.45
C CYS A 60 6.27 -5.55 -2.07
N VAL A 61 6.13 -4.35 -2.58
CA VAL A 61 4.84 -3.86 -3.07
C VAL A 61 4.94 -3.44 -4.52
N SER A 62 3.83 -3.58 -5.21
CA SER A 62 3.64 -3.02 -6.55
C SER A 62 2.77 -1.79 -6.40
N LEU A 63 3.34 -0.66 -6.70
CA LEU A 63 2.64 0.62 -6.62
C LEU A 63 2.17 1.04 -7.99
N SER A 64 0.95 1.51 -8.05
CA SER A 64 0.35 2.00 -9.28
C SER A 64 0.04 3.47 -9.12
N ALA A 65 0.54 4.29 -10.04
CA ALA A 65 0.22 5.71 -10.07
C ALA A 65 -0.94 5.92 -11.05
N GLU A 66 -1.99 6.57 -10.56
CA GLU A 66 -3.13 6.88 -11.40
C GLU A 66 -2.97 8.28 -11.95
N PRO A 67 -3.25 8.49 -13.23
CA PRO A 67 -3.25 9.84 -13.80
C PRO A 67 -4.41 10.64 -13.23
N ASN A 68 -4.17 11.90 -13.02
CA ASN A 68 -5.22 12.83 -12.57
C ASN A 68 -5.94 13.43 -13.77
#